data_e483deb4b628ef18b75b35df27775f3d
#
_entry.id   e483deb4b628ef18b75b35df27775f3d
#
_cell.length_a   1.000
_cell.length_b   1.000
_cell.length_c   1.000
_cell.angle_alpha   90.00
_cell.angle_beta   90.00
_cell.angle_gamma   90.00
#
_symmetry.space_group_name_H-M   'P 1'
#
loop_
_entity.id
_entity.type
_entity.pdbx_description
1 polymer ?
#
loop_
_entity_poly.entity_id
_entity_poly.type
_entity_poly.pdbx_seq_one_letter_code
_entity_poly.pdbx_strand_id
1 'polypeptide(L)'
;MKRNYYIFSSGKLIRKQNTLYFEPGESKEPEESDEETREDEIQVEDKEIESSEETEEPKQIPRRPIPVEDIESIYCFSELRFNTKFLNFIAQKQITLHLFNYYGYYSGSFYPREPFVSGKLLVEQVNAYNDIAKRTAIAQKFVEGAADNIIKNLQYHNAREKDMSVFLEIIKELYERINSTTDVQELMGIEGNIRSTYYKAWNLIINDEIAFEKRDKHPPTNPVNALISFGNSLVYTTVLSEIYKTQLNPLISFLHEPGERRFSLSLDVAEIFKPLLSDRLIFSLLNKKQIQEKHFTKGLNLCHLNDEGRKIYLKEYDEKLKTTIKHRNLKKSVSYRHLIRLECYKIIKHILGEKEYKPFKIWW
;
A
#
# COMPACT_ATOMS: atom_id res chain seq x y z
N MET A 1 13.72 11.55 -11.91
CA MET A 1 13.21 10.32 -11.24
C MET A 1 11.73 10.50 -11.05
N LYS A 2 10.89 9.57 -11.55
CA LYS A 2 9.43 9.70 -11.42
C LYS A 2 9.01 9.68 -9.95
N ARG A 3 7.96 10.43 -9.61
CA ARG A 3 7.42 10.60 -8.25
C ARG A 3 5.92 10.33 -8.20
N ASN A 4 5.42 9.96 -7.02
CA ASN A 4 3.98 9.91 -6.79
C ASN A 4 3.40 11.32 -6.70
N TYR A 5 2.18 11.47 -7.18
CA TYR A 5 1.42 12.69 -7.07
C TYR A 5 0.20 12.46 -6.18
N TYR A 6 0.07 13.25 -5.12
CA TYR A 6 -0.97 13.09 -4.11
C TYR A 6 -1.95 14.25 -4.15
N ILE A 7 -3.25 13.96 -4.21
CA ILE A 7 -4.31 14.95 -4.31
C ILE A 7 -5.21 14.83 -3.10
N PHE A 8 -5.29 15.92 -2.32
CA PHE A 8 -6.08 16.03 -1.09
C PHE A 8 -7.23 17.02 -1.20
N SER A 9 -7.28 17.84 -2.27
CA SER A 9 -8.33 18.83 -2.47
C SER A 9 -9.30 18.32 -3.51
N SER A 10 -10.59 18.54 -3.28
CA SER A 10 -11.63 18.28 -4.28
C SER A 10 -11.44 19.17 -5.50
N GLY A 11 -11.76 18.64 -6.68
CA GLY A 11 -11.55 19.38 -7.90
C GLY A 11 -11.67 18.54 -9.16
N LYS A 12 -11.11 19.07 -10.27
CA LYS A 12 -11.19 18.43 -11.57
C LYS A 12 -9.81 18.22 -12.16
N LEU A 13 -9.56 17.00 -12.63
CA LEU A 13 -8.37 16.64 -13.40
C LEU A 13 -8.69 16.68 -14.88
N ILE A 14 -7.97 17.50 -15.62
CA ILE A 14 -8.16 17.67 -17.08
C ILE A 14 -6.86 17.51 -17.84
N ARG A 15 -7.00 17.04 -19.07
CA ARG A 15 -5.94 17.09 -20.09
C ARG A 15 -6.13 18.32 -20.98
N LYS A 16 -5.10 19.15 -21.10
CA LYS A 16 -5.02 20.19 -22.13
C LYS A 16 -3.70 20.03 -22.87
N GLN A 17 -3.77 19.74 -24.16
CA GLN A 17 -2.60 19.37 -25.00
C GLN A 17 -1.86 18.15 -24.40
N ASN A 18 -0.56 18.27 -24.14
CA ASN A 18 0.28 17.22 -23.54
C ASN A 18 0.52 17.41 -22.02
N THR A 19 -0.34 18.16 -21.34
CA THR A 19 -0.19 18.50 -19.92
C THR A 19 -1.45 18.13 -19.17
N LEU A 20 -1.30 17.70 -17.94
CA LEU A 20 -2.38 17.56 -16.97
C LEU A 20 -2.53 18.85 -16.17
N TYR A 21 -3.76 19.18 -15.81
CA TYR A 21 -4.07 20.32 -14.97
C TYR A 21 -5.01 19.88 -13.85
N PHE A 22 -4.79 20.42 -12.70
CA PHE A 22 -5.72 20.36 -11.58
C PHE A 22 -6.44 21.71 -11.46
N GLU A 23 -7.76 21.67 -11.51
CA GLU A 23 -8.65 22.79 -11.22
C GLU A 23 -9.25 22.54 -9.84
N PRO A 24 -8.93 23.34 -8.81
CA PRO A 24 -9.56 23.21 -7.50
C PRO A 24 -11.08 23.41 -7.64
N GLY A 25 -11.87 22.57 -6.97
CA GLY A 25 -13.31 22.78 -6.81
C GLY A 25 -13.56 23.82 -5.72
N GLU A 26 -14.75 24.40 -5.70
CA GLU A 26 -15.24 25.18 -4.58
C GLU A 26 -15.32 24.23 -3.36
N SER A 27 -14.76 24.66 -2.24
CA SER A 27 -14.84 23.91 -0.99
C SER A 27 -16.27 24.02 -0.46
N LYS A 28 -17.13 23.05 -0.77
CA LYS A 28 -18.30 22.79 0.06
C LYS A 28 -17.80 22.12 1.33
N GLU A 29 -18.12 22.67 2.49
CA GLU A 29 -18.00 21.97 3.76
C GLU A 29 -18.80 20.66 3.65
N PRO A 30 -18.31 19.54 4.21
CA PRO A 30 -19.04 18.28 4.18
C PRO A 30 -20.35 18.48 4.96
N GLU A 31 -21.48 18.41 4.29
CA GLU A 31 -22.76 18.16 4.94
C GLU A 31 -22.63 16.80 5.63
N GLU A 32 -22.76 16.77 6.95
CA GLU A 32 -22.92 15.55 7.74
C GLU A 32 -24.23 14.88 7.28
N SER A 33 -24.12 13.95 6.35
CA SER A 33 -25.23 13.07 6.00
C SER A 33 -25.06 11.76 6.73
N ASP A 34 -26.00 11.50 7.65
CA ASP A 34 -26.20 10.22 8.30
C ASP A 34 -26.28 9.08 7.27
N GLU A 35 -25.33 8.15 7.31
CA GLU A 35 -25.37 6.94 6.51
C GLU A 35 -26.42 5.96 7.07
N GLU A 36 -27.63 6.04 6.59
CA GLU A 36 -28.52 4.89 6.53
C GLU A 36 -28.39 4.22 5.16
N THR A 37 -27.94 2.97 5.20
CA THR A 37 -27.93 2.03 4.08
C THR A 37 -29.31 1.93 3.42
N ARG A 38 -29.41 2.36 2.16
CA ARG A 38 -30.49 1.96 1.26
C ARG A 38 -29.91 1.44 -0.04
N GLU A 39 -30.11 0.15 -0.25
CA GLU A 39 -30.14 -0.43 -1.58
C GLU A 39 -31.39 0.11 -2.29
N ASP A 40 -31.21 1.00 -3.25
CA ASP A 40 -32.33 1.43 -4.11
C ASP A 40 -31.91 1.45 -5.57
N GLU A 41 -32.84 0.90 -6.33
CA GLU A 41 -32.85 0.68 -7.76
C GLU A 41 -32.57 1.96 -8.57
N ILE A 42 -31.73 1.84 -9.58
CA ILE A 42 -31.44 2.92 -10.53
C ILE A 42 -32.65 3.10 -11.45
N GLN A 43 -33.45 4.11 -11.18
CA GLN A 43 -34.37 4.66 -12.18
C GLN A 43 -33.70 5.83 -12.91
N VAL A 44 -33.51 5.62 -14.20
CA VAL A 44 -33.00 6.67 -15.12
C VAL A 44 -34.21 7.54 -15.51
N GLU A 45 -34.33 8.70 -14.91
CA GLU A 45 -35.24 9.77 -15.41
C GLU A 45 -34.42 10.73 -16.31
N ASP A 46 -34.76 10.74 -17.59
CA ASP A 46 -34.33 11.77 -18.54
C ASP A 46 -35.05 13.08 -18.19
N LYS A 47 -34.35 14.01 -17.55
CA LYS A 47 -34.80 15.42 -17.44
C LYS A 47 -34.04 16.28 -18.44
N GLU A 48 -34.80 16.77 -19.42
CA GLU A 48 -34.34 17.84 -20.31
C GLU A 48 -34.04 19.11 -19.47
N ILE A 49 -32.77 19.57 -19.59
CA ILE A 49 -32.31 20.79 -18.91
C ILE A 49 -32.58 21.98 -19.86
N GLU A 50 -33.61 22.77 -19.57
CA GLU A 50 -33.78 24.10 -20.20
C GLU A 50 -32.58 24.99 -19.78
N SER A 51 -31.91 25.55 -20.76
CA SER A 51 -30.83 26.50 -20.59
C SER A 51 -31.35 27.89 -20.30
N SER A 52 -31.22 28.38 -19.07
CA SER A 52 -31.26 29.81 -18.79
C SER A 52 -29.83 30.36 -18.86
N GLU A 53 -29.57 31.13 -19.93
CA GLU A 53 -28.33 31.89 -20.11
C GLU A 53 -28.32 33.09 -19.16
N GLU A 54 -27.62 32.99 -18.04
CA GLU A 54 -27.05 34.14 -17.34
C GLU A 54 -25.57 34.20 -17.68
N THR A 55 -25.17 35.18 -18.46
CA THR A 55 -23.78 35.46 -18.85
C THR A 55 -23.05 36.14 -17.68
N GLU A 56 -22.58 35.34 -16.71
CA GLU A 56 -21.49 35.75 -15.84
C GLU A 56 -20.17 35.49 -16.54
N GLU A 57 -19.26 36.49 -16.59
CA GLU A 57 -17.89 36.31 -17.09
C GLU A 57 -17.23 35.17 -16.34
N PRO A 58 -16.59 34.19 -17.02
CA PRO A 58 -16.01 33.03 -16.36
C PRO A 58 -14.87 33.48 -15.47
N LYS A 59 -15.05 33.42 -14.14
CA LYS A 59 -13.97 33.54 -13.16
C LYS A 59 -12.89 32.55 -13.56
N GLN A 60 -11.69 33.02 -13.92
CA GLN A 60 -10.57 32.15 -14.28
C GLN A 60 -10.15 31.33 -13.05
N ILE A 61 -10.63 30.08 -12.98
CA ILE A 61 -10.21 29.14 -11.94
C ILE A 61 -8.70 28.89 -12.11
N PRO A 62 -7.88 29.12 -11.08
CA PRO A 62 -6.43 28.96 -11.21
C PRO A 62 -6.07 27.51 -11.49
N ARG A 63 -5.63 27.23 -12.71
CA ARG A 63 -5.20 25.89 -13.15
C ARG A 63 -3.77 25.64 -12.73
N ARG A 64 -3.54 24.55 -12.01
CA ARG A 64 -2.18 24.12 -11.63
C ARG A 64 -1.69 23.05 -12.60
N PRO A 65 -0.61 23.31 -13.36
CA PRO A 65 -0.05 22.33 -14.27
C PRO A 65 0.62 21.20 -13.49
N ILE A 66 0.43 19.97 -13.95
CA ILE A 66 1.05 18.77 -13.38
C ILE A 66 2.01 18.22 -14.42
N PRO A 67 3.34 18.22 -14.18
CA PRO A 67 4.34 17.73 -15.11
C PRO A 67 4.23 16.20 -15.25
N VAL A 68 3.58 15.76 -16.33
CA VAL A 68 3.21 14.35 -16.53
C VAL A 68 4.40 13.41 -16.67
N GLU A 69 5.53 13.90 -17.18
CA GLU A 69 6.73 13.08 -17.42
C GLU A 69 7.39 12.61 -16.12
N ASP A 70 7.17 13.36 -15.03
CA ASP A 70 7.72 13.04 -13.70
C ASP A 70 6.79 12.19 -12.84
N ILE A 71 5.57 11.89 -13.33
CA ILE A 71 4.59 11.13 -12.55
C ILE A 71 4.85 9.63 -12.67
N GLU A 72 4.93 8.96 -11.52
CA GLU A 72 4.91 7.50 -11.41
C GLU A 72 3.48 6.97 -11.24
N SER A 73 2.75 7.51 -10.29
CA SER A 73 1.35 7.20 -9.99
C SER A 73 0.65 8.41 -9.36
N ILE A 74 -0.68 8.48 -9.49
CA ILE A 74 -1.53 9.50 -8.87
C ILE A 74 -2.32 8.83 -7.77
N TYR A 75 -2.34 9.44 -6.57
CA TYR A 75 -3.07 8.99 -5.39
C TYR A 75 -4.11 10.04 -5.02
N CYS A 76 -5.40 9.68 -5.05
CA CYS A 76 -6.51 10.57 -4.80
C CYS A 76 -7.15 10.26 -3.45
N PHE A 77 -7.13 11.23 -2.53
CA PHE A 77 -7.70 11.15 -1.19
C PHE A 77 -8.92 12.05 -1.00
N SER A 78 -9.46 12.59 -2.09
CA SER A 78 -10.61 13.49 -2.10
C SER A 78 -11.45 13.27 -3.35
N GLU A 79 -12.62 13.89 -3.39
CA GLU A 79 -13.54 13.81 -4.52
C GLU A 79 -12.99 14.51 -5.75
N LEU A 80 -12.90 13.77 -6.87
CA LEU A 80 -12.34 14.27 -8.12
C LEU A 80 -13.28 14.01 -9.28
N ARG A 81 -13.36 15.02 -10.16
CA ARG A 81 -14.01 14.90 -11.46
C ARG A 81 -12.93 14.72 -12.54
N PHE A 82 -13.15 13.82 -13.47
CA PHE A 82 -12.30 13.64 -14.63
C PHE A 82 -13.10 13.04 -15.79
N ASN A 83 -12.58 13.17 -17.00
CA ASN A 83 -13.23 12.64 -18.21
C ASN A 83 -12.36 11.57 -18.89
N THR A 84 -12.92 10.89 -19.86
CA THR A 84 -12.24 9.86 -20.64
C THR A 84 -10.97 10.34 -21.37
N LYS A 85 -10.90 11.62 -21.77
CA LYS A 85 -9.68 12.20 -22.36
C LYS A 85 -8.51 12.21 -21.36
N PHE A 86 -8.79 12.46 -20.07
CA PHE A 86 -7.80 12.37 -19.01
C PHE A 86 -7.37 10.92 -18.79
N LEU A 87 -8.32 9.98 -18.64
CA LEU A 87 -8.02 8.55 -18.43
C LEU A 87 -7.20 7.97 -19.60
N ASN A 88 -7.58 8.25 -20.83
CA ASN A 88 -6.83 7.81 -22.00
C ASN A 88 -5.40 8.36 -22.04
N PHE A 89 -5.21 9.59 -21.57
CA PHE A 89 -3.88 10.21 -21.56
C PHE A 89 -2.98 9.60 -20.50
N ILE A 90 -3.47 9.41 -19.27
CA ILE A 90 -2.67 8.74 -18.21
C ILE A 90 -2.40 7.27 -18.58
N ALA A 91 -3.33 6.59 -19.27
CA ALA A 91 -3.11 5.25 -19.80
C ALA A 91 -1.95 5.21 -20.82
N GLN A 92 -1.91 6.15 -21.77
CA GLN A 92 -0.81 6.28 -22.75
C GLN A 92 0.54 6.54 -22.06
N LYS A 93 0.56 7.27 -20.95
CA LYS A 93 1.76 7.59 -20.17
C LYS A 93 2.11 6.49 -19.15
N GLN A 94 1.36 5.41 -19.09
CA GLN A 94 1.52 4.30 -18.15
C GLN A 94 1.47 4.76 -16.67
N ILE A 95 0.61 5.73 -16.38
CA ILE A 95 0.39 6.29 -15.03
C ILE A 95 -0.83 5.61 -14.43
N THR A 96 -0.67 5.01 -13.27
CA THR A 96 -1.76 4.43 -12.49
C THR A 96 -2.42 5.49 -11.62
N LEU A 97 -3.75 5.46 -11.54
CA LEU A 97 -4.55 6.30 -10.64
C LEU A 97 -5.11 5.43 -9.53
N HIS A 98 -4.77 5.73 -8.28
CA HIS A 98 -5.28 5.05 -7.09
C HIS A 98 -6.28 5.94 -6.37
N LEU A 99 -7.42 5.36 -6.01
CA LEU A 99 -8.50 6.03 -5.31
C LEU A 99 -8.58 5.55 -3.87
N PHE A 100 -8.75 6.47 -2.94
CA PHE A 100 -8.90 6.22 -1.52
C PHE A 100 -10.17 6.89 -1.01
N ASN A 101 -10.82 6.25 -0.05
CA ASN A 101 -11.97 6.86 0.61
C ASN A 101 -11.53 7.94 1.62
N TYR A 102 -12.51 8.60 2.22
CA TYR A 102 -12.30 9.64 3.22
C TYR A 102 -11.37 9.22 4.37
N TYR A 103 -11.44 7.97 4.80
CA TYR A 103 -10.60 7.44 5.88
C TYR A 103 -9.18 7.04 5.44
N GLY A 104 -8.86 7.15 4.16
CA GLY A 104 -7.57 6.77 3.59
C GLY A 104 -7.42 5.28 3.31
N TYR A 105 -8.54 4.55 3.22
CA TYR A 105 -8.54 3.16 2.76
C TYR A 105 -8.60 3.09 1.25
N TYR A 106 -7.89 2.14 0.69
CA TYR A 106 -7.90 1.89 -0.74
C TYR A 106 -9.29 1.46 -1.22
N SER A 107 -9.83 2.20 -2.20
CA SER A 107 -11.12 1.92 -2.82
C SER A 107 -10.98 1.22 -4.17
N GLY A 108 -9.98 1.61 -4.97
CA GLY A 108 -9.78 1.04 -6.30
C GLY A 108 -8.70 1.75 -7.10
N SER A 109 -8.46 1.27 -8.31
CA SER A 109 -7.49 1.90 -9.20
C SER A 109 -7.93 1.84 -10.66
N PHE A 110 -7.57 2.88 -11.40
CA PHE A 110 -7.55 2.82 -12.84
C PHE A 110 -6.13 2.43 -13.29
N TYR A 111 -6.01 1.28 -13.96
CA TYR A 111 -4.77 0.81 -14.55
C TYR A 111 -4.74 1.11 -16.04
N PRO A 112 -3.57 1.53 -16.56
CA PRO A 112 -3.34 1.54 -17.99
C PRO A 112 -3.53 0.16 -18.62
N ARG A 113 -3.64 0.07 -19.94
CA ARG A 113 -3.62 -1.23 -20.62
C ARG A 113 -2.34 -1.98 -20.25
N GLU A 114 -2.49 -3.24 -19.83
CA GLU A 114 -1.38 -4.08 -19.42
C GLU A 114 -0.37 -4.31 -20.55
N PRO A 115 0.87 -3.81 -20.44
CA PRO A 115 1.90 -4.00 -21.45
C PRO A 115 2.61 -5.35 -21.31
N PHE A 116 2.51 -6.00 -20.14
CA PHE A 116 3.25 -7.21 -19.79
C PHE A 116 2.29 -8.36 -19.53
N VAL A 117 1.69 -8.92 -20.57
CA VAL A 117 0.84 -10.10 -20.45
C VAL A 117 1.61 -11.35 -20.87
N SER A 118 1.46 -12.44 -20.11
CA SER A 118 2.05 -13.74 -20.42
C SER A 118 1.07 -14.86 -20.08
N GLY A 119 0.40 -15.40 -21.09
CA GLY A 119 -0.48 -16.55 -20.90
C GLY A 119 0.26 -17.77 -20.34
N LYS A 120 1.51 -18.00 -20.75
CA LYS A 120 2.33 -19.07 -20.20
C LYS A 120 2.54 -18.90 -18.69
N LEU A 121 2.96 -17.72 -18.23
CA LEU A 121 3.19 -17.49 -16.81
C LEU A 121 1.90 -17.58 -16.00
N LEU A 122 0.78 -17.10 -16.55
CA LEU A 122 -0.52 -17.21 -15.89
C LEU A 122 -0.89 -18.68 -15.64
N VAL A 123 -0.75 -19.54 -16.63
CA VAL A 123 -1.00 -20.98 -16.49
C VAL A 123 -0.05 -21.59 -15.44
N GLU A 124 1.23 -21.29 -15.48
CA GLU A 124 2.18 -21.80 -14.51
C GLU A 124 1.92 -21.26 -13.09
N GLN A 125 1.44 -20.04 -12.94
CA GLN A 125 1.04 -19.46 -11.66
C GLN A 125 -0.16 -20.20 -11.07
N VAL A 126 -1.16 -20.53 -11.90
CA VAL A 126 -2.32 -21.37 -11.51
C VAL A 126 -1.87 -22.79 -11.15
N ASN A 127 -1.00 -23.41 -11.95
CA ASN A 127 -0.45 -24.72 -11.67
C ASN A 127 0.29 -24.77 -10.33
N ALA A 128 1.11 -23.73 -10.04
CA ALA A 128 1.81 -23.62 -8.78
C ALA A 128 0.88 -23.40 -7.57
N TYR A 129 -0.25 -22.72 -7.76
CA TYR A 129 -1.28 -22.56 -6.74
C TYR A 129 -2.02 -23.89 -6.46
N ASN A 130 -2.39 -24.63 -7.50
CA ASN A 130 -3.12 -25.91 -7.37
C ASN A 130 -2.26 -27.06 -6.82
N ASP A 131 -0.94 -26.98 -7.00
CA ASP A 131 0.03 -27.92 -6.40
C ASP A 131 0.30 -27.48 -4.96
N ILE A 132 -0.30 -28.17 -3.99
CA ILE A 132 -0.21 -27.83 -2.56
C ILE A 132 1.25 -27.73 -2.10
N ALA A 133 2.13 -28.62 -2.56
CA ALA A 133 3.54 -28.60 -2.16
C ALA A 133 4.25 -27.35 -2.69
N LYS A 134 4.04 -26.99 -3.96
CA LYS A 134 4.59 -25.76 -4.54
C LYS A 134 4.00 -24.51 -3.91
N ARG A 135 2.69 -24.49 -3.70
CA ARG A 135 1.98 -23.39 -3.03
C ARG A 135 2.57 -23.14 -1.65
N THR A 136 2.66 -24.20 -0.83
CA THR A 136 3.20 -24.10 0.53
C THR A 136 4.65 -23.65 0.53
N ALA A 137 5.47 -24.19 -0.37
CA ALA A 137 6.88 -23.78 -0.48
C ALA A 137 7.07 -22.30 -0.82
N ILE A 138 6.22 -21.73 -1.71
CA ILE A 138 6.25 -20.31 -2.02
C ILE A 138 5.73 -19.49 -0.83
N ALA A 139 4.63 -19.91 -0.19
CA ALA A 139 4.05 -19.26 0.98
C ALA A 139 5.04 -19.20 2.16
N GLN A 140 5.76 -20.30 2.43
CA GLN A 140 6.83 -20.33 3.43
C GLN A 140 7.87 -19.23 3.17
N LYS A 141 8.24 -18.97 1.92
CA LYS A 141 9.22 -17.94 1.59
C LYS A 141 8.70 -16.52 1.86
N PHE A 142 7.39 -16.26 1.70
CA PHE A 142 6.80 -14.97 2.09
C PHE A 142 6.87 -14.77 3.60
N VAL A 143 6.49 -15.78 4.38
CA VAL A 143 6.54 -15.71 5.85
C VAL A 143 7.97 -15.63 6.35
N GLU A 144 8.90 -16.41 5.78
CA GLU A 144 10.35 -16.36 6.07
C GLU A 144 10.90 -14.94 5.86
N GLY A 145 10.62 -14.34 4.70
CA GLY A 145 11.09 -12.98 4.39
C GLY A 145 10.52 -11.91 5.32
N ALA A 146 9.23 -12.01 5.66
CA ALA A 146 8.58 -11.11 6.61
C ALA A 146 9.20 -11.23 8.02
N ALA A 147 9.35 -12.48 8.50
CA ALA A 147 9.91 -12.77 9.82
C ALA A 147 11.37 -12.30 9.95
N ASP A 148 12.22 -12.56 8.95
CA ASP A 148 13.61 -12.07 8.92
C ASP A 148 13.67 -10.54 9.04
N ASN A 149 12.79 -9.84 8.31
CA ASN A 149 12.76 -8.38 8.32
C ASN A 149 12.23 -7.83 9.66
N ILE A 150 11.31 -8.53 10.32
CA ILE A 150 10.85 -8.24 11.68
C ILE A 150 12.00 -8.45 12.68
N ILE A 151 12.68 -9.59 12.61
CA ILE A 151 13.85 -9.90 13.47
C ILE A 151 14.90 -8.80 13.33
N LYS A 152 15.18 -8.33 12.11
CA LYS A 152 16.12 -7.22 11.87
C LYS A 152 15.67 -5.92 12.54
N ASN A 153 14.38 -5.62 12.57
CA ASN A 153 13.87 -4.44 13.28
C ASN A 153 14.08 -4.58 14.80
N LEU A 154 13.75 -5.73 15.37
CA LEU A 154 13.95 -5.98 16.80
C LEU A 154 15.43 -5.95 17.19
N GLN A 155 16.31 -6.60 16.38
CA GLN A 155 17.76 -6.56 16.60
C GLN A 155 18.33 -5.14 16.57
N TYR A 156 17.83 -4.28 15.67
CA TYR A 156 18.24 -2.88 15.61
C TYR A 156 17.89 -2.11 16.88
N HIS A 157 16.72 -2.35 17.47
CA HIS A 157 16.29 -1.72 18.70
C HIS A 157 16.98 -2.34 19.93
N ASN A 158 17.19 -3.65 19.94
CA ASN A 158 17.92 -4.34 21.01
C ASN A 158 19.35 -3.79 21.16
N ALA A 159 20.03 -3.52 20.06
CA ALA A 159 21.36 -2.89 20.04
C ALA A 159 21.37 -1.43 20.53
N ARG A 160 20.20 -0.85 20.83
CA ARG A 160 20.00 0.52 21.35
C ARG A 160 19.36 0.56 22.72
N GLU A 161 19.75 -0.38 23.57
CA GLU A 161 19.35 -0.46 24.97
C GLU A 161 17.83 -0.69 25.20
N LYS A 162 17.11 -1.14 24.16
CA LYS A 162 15.71 -1.56 24.28
C LYS A 162 15.67 -3.09 24.33
N ASP A 163 15.48 -3.67 25.50
CA ASP A 163 15.49 -5.13 25.65
C ASP A 163 14.39 -5.82 24.83
N MET A 164 14.81 -6.41 23.71
CA MET A 164 13.96 -7.16 22.80
C MET A 164 14.18 -8.67 22.90
N SER A 165 14.96 -9.15 23.85
CA SER A 165 15.43 -10.54 23.94
C SER A 165 14.28 -11.53 23.94
N VAL A 166 13.26 -11.34 24.80
CA VAL A 166 12.09 -12.23 24.92
C VAL A 166 11.33 -12.32 23.58
N PHE A 167 11.09 -11.18 22.92
CA PHE A 167 10.38 -11.18 21.65
C PHE A 167 11.19 -11.84 20.52
N LEU A 168 12.50 -11.63 20.52
CA LEU A 168 13.40 -12.25 19.57
C LEU A 168 13.46 -13.77 19.73
N GLU A 169 13.46 -14.27 20.95
CA GLU A 169 13.43 -15.71 21.26
C GLU A 169 12.15 -16.35 20.73
N ILE A 170 10.98 -15.83 21.14
CA ILE A 170 9.68 -16.34 20.68
C ILE A 170 9.57 -16.33 19.14
N ILE A 171 9.98 -15.23 18.51
CA ILE A 171 9.89 -15.12 17.03
C ILE A 171 10.86 -16.09 16.34
N LYS A 172 12.04 -16.35 16.89
CA LYS A 172 12.97 -17.34 16.35
C LYS A 172 12.44 -18.78 16.47
N GLU A 173 11.82 -19.15 17.58
CA GLU A 173 11.15 -20.44 17.72
C GLU A 173 10.04 -20.62 16.67
N LEU A 174 9.21 -19.59 16.46
CA LEU A 174 8.18 -19.61 15.43
C LEU A 174 8.78 -19.68 14.02
N TYR A 175 9.90 -19.00 13.79
CA TYR A 175 10.62 -19.00 12.53
C TYR A 175 11.12 -20.39 12.13
N GLU A 176 11.67 -21.17 13.09
CA GLU A 176 12.14 -22.53 12.83
C GLU A 176 11.02 -23.47 12.38
N ARG A 177 9.79 -23.21 12.81
CA ARG A 177 8.60 -23.97 12.41
C ARG A 177 8.14 -23.72 10.99
N ILE A 178 8.50 -22.59 10.37
CA ILE A 178 8.03 -22.20 9.02
C ILE A 178 8.30 -23.31 8.00
N ASN A 179 9.54 -23.84 7.96
CA ASN A 179 9.95 -24.81 6.95
C ASN A 179 9.42 -26.23 7.21
N SER A 180 8.97 -26.54 8.41
CA SER A 180 8.37 -27.85 8.74
C SER A 180 6.88 -27.93 8.48
N THR A 181 6.21 -26.79 8.25
CA THR A 181 4.77 -26.70 8.03
C THR A 181 4.42 -27.08 6.59
N THR A 182 3.48 -27.99 6.43
CA THR A 182 2.99 -28.46 5.11
C THR A 182 1.61 -27.91 4.76
N ASP A 183 0.99 -27.17 5.67
CA ASP A 183 -0.32 -26.58 5.52
C ASP A 183 -0.23 -25.04 5.53
N VAL A 184 -0.88 -24.41 4.55
CA VAL A 184 -0.90 -22.95 4.40
C VAL A 184 -1.67 -22.28 5.53
N GLN A 185 -2.71 -22.92 6.10
CA GLN A 185 -3.47 -22.35 7.21
C GLN A 185 -2.64 -22.35 8.50
N GLU A 186 -1.89 -23.43 8.77
CA GLU A 186 -0.96 -23.45 9.89
C GLU A 186 0.13 -22.37 9.70
N LEU A 187 0.64 -22.21 8.49
CA LEU A 187 1.61 -21.18 8.15
C LEU A 187 1.09 -19.76 8.38
N MET A 188 -0.18 -19.49 8.04
CA MET A 188 -0.84 -18.23 8.37
C MET A 188 -0.98 -18.01 9.89
N GLY A 189 -1.21 -19.09 10.65
CA GLY A 189 -1.20 -19.05 12.10
C GLY A 189 0.17 -18.67 12.66
N ILE A 190 1.25 -19.22 12.11
CA ILE A 190 2.63 -18.87 12.49
C ILE A 190 2.90 -17.39 12.15
N GLU A 191 2.54 -16.92 10.94
CA GLU A 191 2.67 -15.52 10.54
C GLU A 191 1.94 -14.59 11.52
N GLY A 192 0.69 -14.92 11.83
CA GLY A 192 -0.14 -14.15 12.78
C GLY A 192 0.47 -14.06 14.18
N ASN A 193 1.05 -15.15 14.68
CA ASN A 193 1.73 -15.19 15.97
C ASN A 193 3.03 -14.38 15.98
N ILE A 194 3.83 -14.46 14.90
CA ILE A 194 5.04 -13.62 14.71
C ILE A 194 4.64 -12.15 14.73
N ARG A 195 3.60 -11.79 13.99
CA ARG A 195 3.11 -10.40 13.89
C ARG A 195 2.56 -9.91 15.21
N SER A 196 1.79 -10.73 15.93
CA SER A 196 1.25 -10.41 17.25
C SER A 196 2.36 -10.17 18.27
N THR A 197 3.37 -11.05 18.31
CA THR A 197 4.54 -10.90 19.19
C THR A 197 5.33 -9.64 18.86
N TYR A 198 5.53 -9.36 17.59
CA TYR A 198 6.19 -8.15 17.12
C TYR A 198 5.43 -6.88 17.55
N TYR A 199 4.11 -6.84 17.43
CA TYR A 199 3.32 -5.69 17.87
C TYR A 199 3.39 -5.46 19.39
N LYS A 200 3.50 -6.49 20.21
CA LYS A 200 3.73 -6.34 21.67
C LYS A 200 5.06 -5.63 21.98
N ALA A 201 6.09 -5.86 21.17
CA ALA A 201 7.38 -5.19 21.30
C ALA A 201 7.34 -3.68 20.93
N TRP A 202 6.32 -3.21 20.21
CA TRP A 202 6.23 -1.82 19.76
C TRP A 202 6.17 -0.81 20.91
N ASN A 203 5.55 -1.18 22.06
CA ASN A 203 5.51 -0.32 23.25
C ASN A 203 6.90 -0.02 23.82
N LEU A 204 7.87 -0.90 23.60
CA LEU A 204 9.26 -0.63 23.96
C LEU A 204 9.99 0.19 22.89
N ILE A 205 9.55 0.13 21.64
CA ILE A 205 10.17 0.83 20.50
C ILE A 205 9.70 2.28 20.43
N ILE A 206 8.40 2.51 20.60
CA ILE A 206 7.79 3.83 20.53
C ILE A 206 8.06 4.56 21.86
N ASN A 207 8.68 5.74 21.79
CA ASN A 207 9.03 6.56 22.95
C ASN A 207 7.92 7.56 23.30
N ASP A 208 6.73 7.43 22.73
CA ASP A 208 5.64 8.38 22.92
C ASP A 208 4.64 7.87 23.97
N GLU A 209 3.88 8.80 24.56
CA GLU A 209 2.79 8.51 25.49
C GLU A 209 1.60 7.80 24.83
N ILE A 210 1.68 7.60 23.50
CA ILE A 210 0.65 6.90 22.72
C ILE A 210 0.71 5.39 22.99
N ALA A 211 -0.15 4.93 23.89
CA ALA A 211 -0.25 3.51 24.23
C ALA A 211 -0.72 2.67 23.02
N PHE A 212 -0.06 1.54 22.81
CA PHE A 212 -0.43 0.54 21.82
C PHE A 212 -0.72 -0.79 22.51
N GLU A 213 -1.99 -1.07 22.84
CA GLU A 213 -2.38 -2.27 23.56
C GLU A 213 -2.43 -3.50 22.65
N LYS A 214 -3.17 -3.38 21.55
CA LYS A 214 -3.36 -4.47 20.56
C LYS A 214 -3.65 -3.94 19.17
N ARG A 215 -3.53 -4.82 18.19
CA ARG A 215 -3.87 -4.51 16.80
C ARG A 215 -5.38 -4.62 16.55
N ASP A 216 -6.04 -3.48 16.34
CA ASP A 216 -7.43 -3.38 15.88
C ASP A 216 -7.44 -2.91 14.42
N LYS A 217 -8.21 -3.60 13.58
CA LYS A 217 -8.13 -3.40 12.12
C LYS A 217 -9.30 -2.59 11.55
N HIS A 218 -10.51 -2.86 11.97
CA HIS A 218 -11.71 -2.32 11.35
C HIS A 218 -12.79 -2.00 12.39
N PRO A 219 -12.94 -0.73 12.72
CA PRO A 219 -12.05 0.40 12.44
C PRO A 219 -10.82 0.42 13.38
N PRO A 220 -9.75 1.16 13.06
CA PRO A 220 -8.68 1.41 14.01
C PRO A 220 -9.18 2.32 15.13
N THR A 221 -8.88 1.95 16.38
CA THR A 221 -9.41 2.62 17.58
C THR A 221 -8.45 3.62 18.19
N ASN A 222 -7.17 3.55 17.84
CA ASN A 222 -6.10 4.40 18.39
C ASN A 222 -5.12 4.89 17.31
N PRO A 223 -4.32 5.92 17.61
CA PRO A 223 -3.37 6.52 16.66
C PRO A 223 -2.40 5.52 16.01
N VAL A 224 -1.83 4.58 16.78
CA VAL A 224 -0.88 3.61 16.24
C VAL A 224 -1.57 2.66 15.27
N ASN A 225 -2.78 2.20 15.59
CA ASN A 225 -3.60 1.38 14.69
C ASN A 225 -3.98 2.12 13.40
N ALA A 226 -4.27 3.43 13.49
CA ALA A 226 -4.52 4.28 12.34
C ALA A 226 -3.30 4.36 11.42
N LEU A 227 -2.10 4.58 11.99
CA LEU A 227 -0.84 4.61 11.24
C LEU A 227 -0.54 3.27 10.56
N ILE A 228 -0.72 2.16 11.27
CA ILE A 228 -0.51 0.82 10.71
C ILE A 228 -1.48 0.57 9.55
N SER A 229 -2.77 0.90 9.71
CA SER A 229 -3.77 0.70 8.68
C SER A 229 -3.48 1.52 7.44
N PHE A 230 -3.18 2.81 7.62
CA PHE A 230 -2.82 3.71 6.53
C PHE A 230 -1.52 3.28 5.82
N GLY A 231 -0.47 2.99 6.58
CA GLY A 231 0.81 2.53 6.03
C GLY A 231 0.69 1.21 5.28
N ASN A 232 -0.07 0.25 5.80
CA ASN A 232 -0.32 -1.02 5.13
C ASN A 232 -1.09 -0.85 3.81
N SER A 233 -2.06 0.06 3.75
CA SER A 233 -2.76 0.40 2.50
C SER A 233 -1.82 0.98 1.45
N LEU A 234 -0.86 1.82 1.86
CA LEU A 234 0.15 2.38 0.97
C LEU A 234 1.15 1.33 0.48
N VAL A 235 1.61 0.43 1.37
CA VAL A 235 2.49 -0.68 0.95
C VAL A 235 1.76 -1.59 -0.02
N TYR A 236 0.51 -1.97 0.28
CA TYR A 236 -0.32 -2.78 -0.60
C TYR A 236 -0.46 -2.17 -2.01
N THR A 237 -0.83 -0.90 -2.12
CA THR A 237 -0.99 -0.22 -3.41
C THR A 237 0.34 -0.02 -4.15
N THR A 238 1.43 0.20 -3.42
CA THR A 238 2.78 0.27 -4.00
C THR A 238 3.19 -1.09 -4.58
N VAL A 239 2.97 -2.18 -3.85
CA VAL A 239 3.24 -3.55 -4.30
C VAL A 239 2.41 -3.87 -5.53
N LEU A 240 1.10 -3.58 -5.49
CA LEU A 240 0.20 -3.79 -6.61
C LEU A 240 0.67 -3.06 -7.88
N SER A 241 1.11 -1.80 -7.73
CA SER A 241 1.68 -1.01 -8.84
C SER A 241 2.95 -1.64 -9.41
N GLU A 242 3.77 -2.26 -8.58
CA GLU A 242 5.00 -2.92 -9.04
C GLU A 242 4.72 -4.31 -9.64
N ILE A 243 3.75 -5.07 -9.13
CA ILE A 243 3.26 -6.32 -9.75
C ILE A 243 2.73 -6.02 -11.16
N TYR A 244 1.95 -4.95 -11.30
CA TYR A 244 1.37 -4.51 -12.56
C TYR A 244 2.42 -4.20 -13.65
N LYS A 245 3.64 -3.85 -13.25
CA LYS A 245 4.79 -3.63 -14.14
C LYS A 245 5.57 -4.91 -14.45
N THR A 246 4.99 -6.07 -14.13
CA THR A 246 5.55 -7.40 -14.41
C THR A 246 4.51 -8.27 -15.11
N GLN A 247 4.80 -9.52 -15.31
CA GLN A 247 3.90 -10.50 -15.94
C GLN A 247 3.06 -11.29 -14.91
N LEU A 248 3.21 -11.02 -13.59
CA LEU A 248 2.44 -11.72 -12.55
C LEU A 248 0.98 -11.30 -12.56
N ASN A 249 0.10 -12.25 -12.37
CA ASN A 249 -1.31 -11.96 -12.10
C ASN A 249 -1.49 -11.65 -10.60
N PRO A 250 -1.98 -10.45 -10.23
CA PRO A 250 -2.12 -10.05 -8.84
C PRO A 250 -3.23 -10.79 -8.06
N LEU A 251 -4.12 -11.49 -8.76
CA LEU A 251 -5.23 -12.23 -8.13
C LEU A 251 -4.82 -13.60 -7.60
N ILE A 252 -3.72 -14.19 -8.12
CA ILE A 252 -3.26 -15.52 -7.75
C ILE A 252 -2.14 -15.42 -6.72
N SER A 253 -2.48 -15.61 -5.47
CA SER A 253 -1.60 -15.61 -4.30
C SER A 253 -1.23 -17.04 -3.87
N PHE A 254 -0.35 -17.16 -2.90
CA PHE A 254 0.09 -18.46 -2.38
C PHE A 254 -0.14 -18.59 -0.87
N LEU A 255 0.07 -17.52 -0.11
CA LEU A 255 -0.17 -17.49 1.34
C LEU A 255 -1.63 -17.15 1.65
N HIS A 256 -2.07 -15.96 1.22
CA HIS A 256 -3.47 -15.57 1.38
C HIS A 256 -4.35 -16.30 0.39
N GLU A 257 -5.58 -16.67 0.80
CA GLU A 257 -6.54 -17.24 -0.15
C GLU A 257 -6.92 -16.20 -1.22
N PRO A 258 -6.93 -16.59 -2.51
CA PRO A 258 -7.54 -15.79 -3.55
C PRO A 258 -9.01 -15.53 -3.18
N GLY A 259 -9.37 -14.29 -3.02
CA GLY A 259 -10.70 -13.90 -2.61
C GLY A 259 -11.28 -12.83 -3.52
N GLU A 260 -12.59 -12.63 -3.41
CA GLU A 260 -13.27 -11.56 -4.13
C GLU A 260 -12.80 -10.18 -3.70
N ARG A 261 -12.83 -9.22 -4.60
CA ARG A 261 -12.58 -7.78 -4.38
C ARG A 261 -11.18 -7.43 -3.83
N ARG A 262 -10.17 -8.30 -4.01
CA ARG A 262 -8.80 -8.00 -3.57
C ARG A 262 -7.74 -8.64 -4.46
N PHE A 263 -6.62 -7.96 -4.59
CA PHE A 263 -5.43 -8.48 -5.27
C PHE A 263 -4.54 -9.21 -4.25
N SER A 264 -4.85 -10.49 -4.03
CA SER A 264 -4.30 -11.27 -2.92
C SER A 264 -2.78 -11.47 -2.98
N LEU A 265 -2.17 -11.57 -4.17
CA LEU A 265 -0.70 -11.62 -4.30
C LEU A 265 -0.01 -10.35 -3.78
N SER A 266 -0.71 -9.21 -3.88
CA SER A 266 -0.18 -7.96 -3.32
C SER A 266 -0.11 -8.00 -1.80
N LEU A 267 -0.99 -8.75 -1.13
CA LEU A 267 -0.91 -8.99 0.32
C LEU A 267 0.31 -9.84 0.65
N ASP A 268 0.52 -10.96 -0.07
CA ASP A 268 1.66 -11.87 0.14
C ASP A 268 3.00 -11.13 0.05
N VAL A 269 3.20 -10.40 -1.04
CA VAL A 269 4.44 -9.65 -1.26
C VAL A 269 4.58 -8.49 -0.26
N ALA A 270 3.47 -7.83 0.09
CA ALA A 270 3.50 -6.72 1.04
C ALA A 270 3.99 -7.16 2.44
N GLU A 271 3.71 -8.40 2.87
CA GLU A 271 4.19 -8.89 4.17
C GLU A 271 5.71 -8.77 4.32
N ILE A 272 6.46 -9.04 3.25
CA ILE A 272 7.93 -8.92 3.24
C ILE A 272 8.37 -7.46 3.45
N PHE A 273 7.64 -6.50 2.87
CA PHE A 273 8.06 -5.09 2.81
C PHE A 273 7.46 -4.20 3.89
N LYS A 274 6.37 -4.62 4.57
CA LYS A 274 5.77 -3.86 5.68
C LYS A 274 6.80 -3.49 6.76
N PRO A 275 7.67 -4.42 7.24
CA PRO A 275 8.66 -4.08 8.26
C PRO A 275 9.64 -2.97 7.84
N LEU A 276 10.00 -2.91 6.56
CA LEU A 276 10.91 -1.91 6.02
C LEU A 276 10.22 -0.58 5.72
N LEU A 277 9.06 -0.61 5.05
CA LEU A 277 8.44 0.58 4.46
C LEU A 277 7.45 1.26 5.40
N SER A 278 6.64 0.47 6.12
CA SER A 278 5.61 0.98 7.04
C SER A 278 6.14 1.08 8.47
N ASP A 279 6.58 -0.05 9.04
CA ASP A 279 6.84 -0.13 10.49
C ASP A 279 8.00 0.78 10.91
N ARG A 280 9.15 0.73 10.22
CA ARG A 280 10.28 1.65 10.47
C ARG A 280 9.92 3.12 10.26
N LEU A 281 8.99 3.40 9.35
CA LEU A 281 8.51 4.75 9.12
C LEU A 281 7.68 5.22 10.30
N ILE A 282 6.74 4.41 10.78
CA ILE A 282 5.91 4.71 11.94
C ILE A 282 6.79 4.99 13.17
N PHE A 283 7.77 4.14 13.45
CA PHE A 283 8.72 4.37 14.55
C PHE A 283 9.45 5.72 14.39
N SER A 284 9.89 6.05 13.19
CA SER A 284 10.58 7.32 12.94
C SER A 284 9.65 8.52 13.15
N LEU A 285 8.43 8.46 12.64
CA LEU A 285 7.46 9.55 12.73
C LEU A 285 7.03 9.85 14.16
N LEU A 286 6.79 8.79 14.96
CA LEU A 286 6.40 8.92 16.36
C LEU A 286 7.59 9.34 17.23
N ASN A 287 8.74 8.64 17.15
CA ASN A 287 9.90 8.92 18.00
C ASN A 287 10.53 10.31 17.71
N LYS A 288 10.37 10.84 16.49
CA LYS A 288 10.78 12.21 16.15
C LYS A 288 9.68 13.24 16.36
N LYS A 289 8.54 12.85 16.89
CA LYS A 289 7.37 13.70 17.11
C LYS A 289 6.90 14.47 15.86
N GLN A 290 7.15 13.89 14.67
CA GLN A 290 6.67 14.45 13.39
C GLN A 290 5.15 14.25 13.24
N ILE A 291 4.64 13.12 13.75
CA ILE A 291 3.20 12.88 13.91
C ILE A 291 2.91 12.86 15.42
N GLN A 292 1.89 13.60 15.82
CA GLN A 292 1.44 13.81 17.19
C GLN A 292 -0.08 13.65 17.25
N GLU A 293 -0.66 13.68 18.44
CA GLU A 293 -2.09 13.48 18.67
C GLU A 293 -2.99 14.42 17.85
N LYS A 294 -2.60 15.68 17.66
CA LYS A 294 -3.30 16.68 16.84
C LYS A 294 -3.46 16.29 15.36
N HIS A 295 -2.69 15.33 14.87
CA HIS A 295 -2.73 14.85 13.49
C HIS A 295 -3.74 13.70 13.28
N PHE A 296 -4.56 13.42 14.30
CA PHE A 296 -5.61 12.41 14.24
C PHE A 296 -6.98 13.02 14.49
N THR A 297 -7.97 12.49 13.79
CA THR A 297 -9.38 12.70 14.08
C THR A 297 -9.89 11.48 14.83
N LYS A 298 -10.52 11.71 15.99
CA LYS A 298 -11.05 10.66 16.86
C LYS A 298 -12.58 10.76 16.89
N GLY A 299 -13.26 9.65 16.62
CA GLY A 299 -14.68 9.43 16.88
C GLY A 299 -14.89 8.41 18.01
N LEU A 300 -16.12 8.04 18.26
CA LEU A 300 -16.50 7.17 19.39
C LEU A 300 -15.76 5.84 19.37
N ASN A 301 -15.55 5.21 18.18
CA ASN A 301 -14.81 3.95 17.99
C ASN A 301 -13.90 4.00 16.75
N LEU A 302 -13.46 5.18 16.35
CA LEU A 302 -12.72 5.39 15.11
C LEU A 302 -11.59 6.40 15.34
N CYS A 303 -10.39 6.05 14.88
CA CYS A 303 -9.26 6.95 14.84
C CYS A 303 -8.63 6.91 13.43
N HIS A 304 -8.43 8.04 12.81
CA HIS A 304 -7.75 8.13 11.51
C HIS A 304 -6.89 9.38 11.40
N LEU A 305 -5.91 9.35 10.50
CA LEU A 305 -5.09 10.52 10.20
C LEU A 305 -5.94 11.60 9.53
N ASN A 306 -5.84 12.83 10.03
CA ASN A 306 -6.36 13.99 9.32
C ASN A 306 -5.45 14.34 8.12
N ASP A 307 -5.84 15.34 7.33
CA ASP A 307 -5.11 15.70 6.11
C ASP A 307 -3.66 16.14 6.35
N GLU A 308 -3.40 16.84 7.46
CA GLU A 308 -2.04 17.24 7.83
C GLU A 308 -1.18 16.01 8.16
N GLY A 309 -1.71 15.10 8.98
CA GLY A 309 -1.03 13.85 9.30
C GLY A 309 -0.77 12.97 8.08
N ARG A 310 -1.75 12.87 7.16
CA ARG A 310 -1.57 12.16 5.88
C ARG A 310 -0.47 12.77 5.02
N LYS A 311 -0.44 14.11 4.89
CA LYS A 311 0.61 14.81 4.12
C LYS A 311 1.99 14.55 4.68
N ILE A 312 2.16 14.59 6.00
CA ILE A 312 3.43 14.27 6.67
C ILE A 312 3.83 12.82 6.37
N TYR A 313 2.91 11.86 6.60
CA TYR A 313 3.19 10.44 6.37
C TYR A 313 3.59 10.16 4.92
N LEU A 314 2.84 10.68 3.96
CA LEU A 314 3.07 10.45 2.54
C LEU A 314 4.37 11.06 2.03
N LYS A 315 4.75 12.23 2.53
CA LYS A 315 6.04 12.85 2.22
C LYS A 315 7.19 11.92 2.63
N GLU A 316 7.18 11.47 3.86
CA GLU A 316 8.25 10.62 4.40
C GLU A 316 8.22 9.21 3.78
N TYR A 317 7.03 8.68 3.46
CA TYR A 317 6.87 7.41 2.74
C TYR A 317 7.48 7.49 1.33
N ASP A 318 7.23 8.58 0.61
CA ASP A 318 7.76 8.80 -0.74
C ASP A 318 9.29 8.92 -0.75
N GLU A 319 9.86 9.65 0.23
CA GLU A 319 11.31 9.73 0.40
C GLU A 319 11.90 8.35 0.75
N LYS A 320 11.20 7.57 1.56
CA LYS A 320 11.60 6.20 1.86
C LYS A 320 11.60 5.30 0.62
N LEU A 321 10.59 5.40 -0.23
CA LEU A 321 10.53 4.64 -1.49
C LEU A 321 11.67 5.01 -2.46
N LYS A 322 12.14 6.27 -2.45
CA LYS A 322 13.26 6.75 -3.25
C LYS A 322 14.62 6.39 -2.67
N THR A 323 14.69 6.06 -1.38
CA THR A 323 15.95 5.67 -0.73
C THR A 323 16.62 4.53 -1.52
N THR A 324 17.89 4.70 -1.85
CA THR A 324 18.65 3.72 -2.62
C THR A 324 19.67 2.98 -1.75
N ILE A 325 19.87 1.72 -2.08
CA ILE A 325 20.88 0.87 -1.47
C ILE A 325 21.69 0.16 -2.56
N LYS A 326 22.95 -0.16 -2.26
CA LYS A 326 23.77 -0.98 -3.14
C LYS A 326 23.28 -2.43 -3.08
N HIS A 327 22.68 -2.91 -4.16
CA HIS A 327 22.16 -4.27 -4.22
C HIS A 327 23.32 -5.27 -4.32
N ARG A 328 23.33 -6.29 -3.43
CA ARG A 328 24.45 -7.26 -3.31
C ARG A 328 24.80 -7.94 -4.63
N ASN A 329 23.80 -8.45 -5.35
CA ASN A 329 24.02 -9.25 -6.57
C ASN A 329 24.11 -8.37 -7.83
N LEU A 330 23.36 -7.27 -7.91
CA LEU A 330 23.34 -6.40 -9.09
C LEU A 330 24.50 -5.40 -9.11
N LYS A 331 25.18 -5.20 -7.97
CA LYS A 331 26.27 -4.22 -7.78
C LYS A 331 25.89 -2.77 -8.17
N LYS A 332 24.57 -2.50 -8.28
CA LYS A 332 23.97 -1.21 -8.65
C LYS A 332 23.17 -0.67 -7.48
N SER A 333 23.01 0.65 -7.42
CA SER A 333 22.07 1.28 -6.48
C SER A 333 20.65 1.05 -6.95
N VAL A 334 19.80 0.60 -6.01
CA VAL A 334 18.40 0.21 -6.25
C VAL A 334 17.53 0.92 -5.22
N SER A 335 16.45 1.55 -5.63
CA SER A 335 15.49 2.16 -4.71
C SER A 335 14.64 1.09 -4.00
N TYR A 336 14.11 1.42 -2.82
CA TYR A 336 13.22 0.50 -2.10
C TYR A 336 12.00 0.11 -2.94
N ARG A 337 11.44 1.04 -3.71
CA ARG A 337 10.39 0.72 -4.68
C ARG A 337 10.85 -0.35 -5.68
N HIS A 338 12.04 -0.20 -6.24
CA HIS A 338 12.55 -1.15 -7.23
C HIS A 338 12.86 -2.52 -6.63
N LEU A 339 13.18 -2.61 -5.32
CA LEU A 339 13.31 -3.90 -4.63
C LEU A 339 12.03 -4.73 -4.69
N ILE A 340 10.86 -4.09 -4.60
CA ILE A 340 9.56 -4.77 -4.74
C ILE A 340 9.43 -5.40 -6.13
N ARG A 341 9.78 -4.65 -7.18
CA ARG A 341 9.75 -5.18 -8.56
C ARG A 341 10.74 -6.33 -8.76
N LEU A 342 11.93 -6.23 -8.17
CA LEU A 342 12.91 -7.32 -8.20
C LEU A 342 12.39 -8.56 -7.47
N GLU A 343 11.61 -8.39 -6.41
CA GLU A 343 10.94 -9.49 -5.72
C GLU A 343 9.95 -10.19 -6.65
N CYS A 344 9.12 -9.45 -7.36
CA CYS A 344 8.21 -10.00 -8.36
C CYS A 344 8.95 -10.80 -9.44
N TYR A 345 10.08 -10.32 -9.93
CA TYR A 345 10.89 -11.08 -10.91
C TYR A 345 11.51 -12.35 -10.32
N LYS A 346 11.83 -12.40 -9.03
CA LYS A 346 12.30 -13.63 -8.37
C LYS A 346 11.19 -14.67 -8.29
N ILE A 347 9.96 -14.24 -8.00
CA ILE A 347 8.78 -15.11 -7.98
C ILE A 347 8.52 -15.67 -9.39
N ILE A 348 8.57 -14.83 -10.43
CA ILE A 348 8.41 -15.26 -11.83
C ILE A 348 9.42 -16.35 -12.19
N LYS A 349 10.70 -16.12 -11.89
CA LYS A 349 11.77 -17.08 -12.18
C LYS A 349 11.59 -18.42 -11.47
N HIS A 350 11.06 -18.38 -10.27
CA HIS A 350 10.76 -19.60 -9.51
C HIS A 350 9.61 -20.38 -10.13
N ILE A 351 8.50 -19.70 -10.45
CA ILE A 351 7.33 -20.31 -11.07
C ILE A 351 7.68 -20.94 -12.42
N LEU A 352 8.56 -20.31 -13.20
CA LEU A 352 9.05 -20.82 -14.48
C LEU A 352 10.14 -21.89 -14.33
N GLY A 353 10.55 -22.25 -13.11
CA GLY A 353 11.59 -23.24 -12.86
C GLY A 353 13.03 -22.77 -13.17
N GLU A 354 13.23 -21.48 -13.44
CA GLU A 354 14.55 -20.94 -13.80
C GLU A 354 15.49 -20.77 -12.58
N LYS A 355 14.91 -20.43 -11.43
CA LYS A 355 15.70 -20.17 -10.21
C LYS A 355 14.84 -20.30 -8.96
N GLU A 356 15.37 -20.96 -7.92
CA GLU A 356 14.74 -21.04 -6.61
C GLU A 356 14.46 -19.64 -6.03
N TYR A 357 13.24 -19.43 -5.50
CA TYR A 357 12.83 -18.20 -4.88
C TYR A 357 13.51 -18.01 -3.52
N LYS A 358 14.23 -16.91 -3.36
CA LYS A 358 14.82 -16.44 -2.11
C LYS A 358 14.25 -15.07 -1.79
N PRO A 359 13.48 -14.93 -0.69
CA PRO A 359 12.79 -13.69 -0.37
C PRO A 359 13.77 -12.56 -0.06
N PHE A 360 13.28 -11.34 -0.18
CA PHE A 360 14.04 -10.18 0.22
C PHE A 360 14.22 -10.18 1.75
N LYS A 361 15.47 -10.02 2.19
CA LYS A 361 15.87 -9.86 3.59
C LYS A 361 16.70 -8.60 3.73
N ILE A 362 16.42 -7.79 4.76
CA ILE A 362 17.20 -6.60 5.07
C ILE A 362 18.62 -7.04 5.49
N TRP A 363 19.64 -6.51 4.82
CA TRP A 363 21.04 -6.87 5.07
C TRP A 363 21.90 -5.72 5.62
N TRP A 364 21.28 -4.57 5.90
CA TRP A 364 21.95 -3.38 6.49
C TRP A 364 21.33 -2.99 7.83
#